data_a22c6b9cb48110bea1764b24ccb2bd70
#
_entry.id   a22c6b9cb48110bea1764b24ccb2bd70
#
_cell.length_a   1.000
_cell.length_b   1.000
_cell.length_c   1.000
_cell.angle_alpha   90.00
_cell.angle_beta   90.00
_cell.angle_gamma   90.00
#
_symmetry.space_group_name_H-M   'P 1'
#
loop_
_entity.id
_entity.type
_entity.pdbx_description
1 polymer ?
#
loop_
_entity_poly.entity_id
_entity_poly.type
_entity_poly.pdbx_seq_one_letter_code
_entity_poly.pdbx_strand_id
1 'polypeptide(L)'
;HLVIRRQRQMCIRDSNNTEGTVSYTNLLCIPSSKPFDLFNPDRKSSLKLYINRVFITDKCDNLIPAYLRFVKGIVDTQDIDLNVSREMLQNNPAVAKISKSLVGKILRELKKIADKDKAKYIQFWNEFGQVLKEGLYEDLERKDTLLELARFSNNENDDLISLEDYVNAMDKNQKDIYYIAADTKSQALSSPHLEGFKSKGIKVLVMADPIDQFWLSMAGQFKEKNFVSITQGEIDLDNIKSDKKDPKNKDTKKDDVDKRFTNLIAHLKASLGQNVKDIRLTSKLTDSPACLVADKGDMDVAMENLMKQRDPNYQGAPRILEINPEHALVEKMNKLLSDKKHNNLVDDAGTLLFEQARMMEG
;
A
#
# COMPACT_ATOMS: atom_id res chain seq x y z
N HIS A 1 43.50 16.90 10.15
CA HIS A 1 42.95 16.36 8.91
C HIS A 1 41.43 16.22 9.04
N LEU A 2 40.71 17.27 8.66
CA LEU A 2 39.26 17.22 8.49
C LEU A 2 38.97 16.42 7.22
N VAL A 3 38.57 15.18 7.37
CA VAL A 3 37.96 14.39 6.28
C VAL A 3 36.59 14.97 6.03
N ILE A 4 36.47 15.92 5.12
CA ILE A 4 35.19 16.33 4.54
C ILE A 4 34.72 15.12 3.75
N ARG A 5 33.89 14.28 4.36
CA ARG A 5 33.09 13.29 3.64
C ARG A 5 32.22 14.10 2.68
N ARG A 6 32.58 14.09 1.40
CA ARG A 6 31.70 14.56 0.32
C ARG A 6 30.40 13.76 0.45
N GLN A 7 29.40 14.33 1.11
CA GLN A 7 28.04 13.82 1.01
C GLN A 7 27.72 13.84 -0.48
N ARG A 8 27.60 12.68 -1.09
CA ARG A 8 27.10 12.55 -2.45
C ARG A 8 25.65 13.01 -2.43
N GLN A 9 25.42 14.28 -2.72
CA GLN A 9 24.09 14.84 -2.85
C GLN A 9 23.57 14.48 -4.23
N MET A 10 22.35 13.99 -4.31
CA MET A 10 21.63 13.92 -5.56
C MET A 10 21.17 15.36 -5.87
N CYS A 11 22.01 16.11 -6.58
CA CYS A 11 21.68 17.47 -6.95
C CYS A 11 20.68 17.43 -8.11
N ILE A 12 19.47 17.86 -7.86
CA ILE A 12 18.59 18.40 -8.88
C ILE A 12 19.11 19.84 -9.12
N ARG A 13 20.20 19.94 -9.88
CA ARG A 13 20.81 21.22 -10.18
C ARG A 13 20.09 21.82 -11.37
N ASP A 14 19.16 22.69 -11.09
CA ASP A 14 18.51 23.44 -12.13
C ASP A 14 18.39 24.90 -11.70
N SER A 15 19.16 25.75 -12.35
CA SER A 15 19.01 27.20 -12.27
C SER A 15 18.10 27.62 -13.43
N ASN A 16 16.80 27.58 -13.25
CA ASN A 16 15.86 28.04 -14.27
C ASN A 16 15.25 29.39 -13.87
N ASN A 17 15.43 30.36 -14.72
CA ASN A 17 14.50 31.47 -14.83
C ASN A 17 13.22 30.92 -15.44
N THR A 18 12.17 30.78 -14.64
CA THR A 18 10.84 30.42 -15.14
C THR A 18 10.16 31.74 -15.51
N GLU A 19 10.36 32.19 -16.73
CA GLU A 19 9.60 33.31 -17.31
C GLU A 19 8.16 32.85 -17.50
N GLY A 20 7.32 33.27 -16.59
CA GLY A 20 5.90 33.02 -16.55
C GLY A 20 5.24 34.10 -15.70
N THR A 21 4.08 33.82 -15.10
CA THR A 21 3.39 34.74 -14.19
C THR A 21 4.16 35.07 -12.90
N VAL A 22 5.25 34.31 -12.60
CA VAL A 22 6.15 34.56 -11.45
C VAL A 22 7.56 34.18 -11.84
N SER A 23 8.52 35.10 -11.64
CA SER A 23 9.95 34.89 -11.91
C SER A 23 10.69 34.44 -10.64
N TYR A 24 11.39 33.32 -10.71
CA TYR A 24 12.22 32.85 -9.61
C TYR A 24 13.39 32.00 -10.10
N THR A 25 14.47 32.01 -9.33
CA THR A 25 15.62 31.12 -9.49
C THR A 25 15.68 30.13 -8.35
N ASN A 26 16.01 28.88 -8.63
CA ASN A 26 16.14 27.88 -7.57
C ASN A 26 17.36 26.99 -7.74
N LEU A 27 17.87 26.51 -6.62
CA LEU A 27 18.85 25.43 -6.54
C LEU A 27 18.34 24.42 -5.53
N LEU A 28 17.92 23.26 -6.01
CA LEU A 28 17.36 22.21 -5.18
C LEU A 28 18.30 21.01 -5.13
N CYS A 29 18.32 20.33 -4.01
CA CYS A 29 19.07 19.09 -3.85
C CYS A 29 18.32 18.11 -2.95
N ILE A 30 18.53 16.82 -3.22
CA ILE A 30 18.05 15.71 -2.37
C ILE A 30 19.30 15.08 -1.76
N PRO A 31 19.35 14.91 -0.42
CA PRO A 31 20.46 14.24 0.24
C PRO A 31 20.56 12.77 -0.21
N SER A 32 21.74 12.17 -0.12
CA SER A 32 21.93 10.75 -0.48
C SER A 32 21.38 9.78 0.57
N SER A 33 21.14 10.26 1.80
CA SER A 33 20.60 9.47 2.89
C SER A 33 19.58 10.30 3.68
N LYS A 34 18.61 9.62 4.25
CA LYS A 34 17.58 10.26 5.06
C LYS A 34 18.20 10.85 6.35
N PRO A 35 17.85 12.09 6.70
CA PRO A 35 18.19 12.64 7.99
C PRO A 35 17.47 11.86 9.10
N PHE A 36 18.09 11.77 10.28
CA PHE A 36 17.51 11.03 11.41
C PHE A 36 16.16 11.61 11.90
N ASP A 37 15.94 12.89 11.66
CA ASP A 37 14.75 13.64 12.04
C ASP A 37 13.68 13.73 10.94
N LEU A 38 13.80 12.95 9.86
CA LEU A 38 12.91 13.04 8.68
C LEU A 38 11.43 12.84 9.04
N PHE A 39 11.14 11.97 10.00
CA PHE A 39 9.79 11.65 10.46
C PHE A 39 9.35 12.41 11.70
N ASN A 40 10.17 13.38 12.17
CA ASN A 40 9.78 14.22 13.28
C ASN A 40 8.66 15.18 12.84
N PRO A 41 7.49 15.22 13.53
CA PRO A 41 6.38 16.11 13.20
C PRO A 41 6.77 17.60 13.22
N ASP A 42 7.74 17.97 14.07
CA ASP A 42 8.22 19.34 14.20
C ASP A 42 9.24 19.75 13.12
N ARG A 43 9.60 18.82 12.23
CA ARG A 43 10.54 19.08 11.15
C ARG A 43 9.94 20.03 10.14
N LYS A 44 10.55 21.20 10.01
CA LYS A 44 10.17 22.22 9.03
C LYS A 44 10.89 22.02 7.70
N SER A 45 10.34 22.64 6.65
CA SER A 45 10.97 22.73 5.33
C SER A 45 12.41 23.20 5.43
N SER A 46 13.29 22.61 4.62
CA SER A 46 14.71 22.97 4.55
C SER A 46 15.02 23.89 3.35
N LEU A 47 14.01 24.54 2.78
CA LEU A 47 14.17 25.51 1.71
C LEU A 47 14.35 26.91 2.30
N LYS A 48 15.40 27.62 1.79
CA LYS A 48 15.65 29.01 2.12
C LYS A 48 15.04 29.92 1.05
N LEU A 49 14.26 30.87 1.51
CA LEU A 49 13.65 31.89 0.64
C LEU A 49 14.49 33.16 0.65
N TYR A 50 14.83 33.62 -0.53
CA TYR A 50 15.43 34.93 -0.79
C TYR A 50 14.45 35.77 -1.64
N ILE A 51 14.48 37.07 -1.42
CA ILE A 51 13.80 38.05 -2.26
C ILE A 51 14.83 39.07 -2.71
N ASN A 52 15.00 39.25 -4.01
CA ASN A 52 16.00 40.14 -4.58
C ASN A 52 17.42 39.86 -4.00
N ARG A 53 17.78 38.57 -3.84
CA ARG A 53 19.06 38.10 -3.24
C ARG A 53 19.22 38.43 -1.75
N VAL A 54 18.19 38.93 -1.07
CA VAL A 54 18.18 39.16 0.38
C VAL A 54 17.57 37.94 1.07
N PHE A 55 18.26 37.38 2.06
CA PHE A 55 17.75 36.28 2.86
C PHE A 55 16.51 36.72 3.66
N ILE A 56 15.41 36.00 3.52
CA ILE A 56 14.16 36.29 4.22
C ILE A 56 13.89 35.27 5.34
N THR A 57 13.93 33.96 4.98
CA THR A 57 13.63 32.90 5.94
C THR A 57 14.16 31.54 5.47
N ASP A 58 14.48 30.68 6.45
CA ASP A 58 14.77 29.25 6.25
C ASP A 58 13.59 28.36 6.66
N LYS A 59 12.44 28.93 6.96
CA LYS A 59 11.24 28.26 7.48
C LYS A 59 10.01 28.73 6.69
N CYS A 60 10.01 28.49 5.37
CA CYS A 60 8.86 28.76 4.52
C CYS A 60 8.12 27.46 4.22
N ASP A 61 7.23 27.07 5.11
CA ASP A 61 6.52 25.77 5.06
C ASP A 61 5.64 25.65 3.81
N ASN A 62 5.24 26.77 3.19
CA ASN A 62 4.37 26.79 2.01
C ASN A 62 5.11 26.69 0.66
N LEU A 63 6.45 26.63 0.65
CA LEU A 63 7.22 26.47 -0.59
C LEU A 63 7.17 25.05 -1.16
N ILE A 64 7.10 24.05 -0.30
CA ILE A 64 6.91 22.65 -0.68
C ILE A 64 6.02 21.94 0.34
N PRO A 65 5.19 20.97 -0.09
CA PRO A 65 4.35 20.19 0.82
C PRO A 65 5.19 19.25 1.69
N ALA A 66 4.57 18.75 2.78
CA ALA A 66 5.23 17.91 3.78
C ALA A 66 5.86 16.65 3.18
N TYR A 67 5.23 16.02 2.21
CA TYR A 67 5.74 14.82 1.54
C TYR A 67 7.02 15.04 0.71
N LEU A 68 7.45 16.30 0.50
CA LEU A 68 8.72 16.67 -0.13
C LEU A 68 9.74 17.27 0.85
N ARG A 69 9.53 17.14 2.17
CA ARG A 69 10.40 17.72 3.22
C ARG A 69 11.85 17.23 3.21
N PHE A 70 12.18 16.24 2.42
CA PHE A 70 13.55 15.80 2.18
C PHE A 70 14.31 16.70 1.21
N VAL A 71 13.64 17.54 0.44
CA VAL A 71 14.26 18.47 -0.50
C VAL A 71 14.87 19.63 0.26
N LYS A 72 16.13 19.96 -0.07
CA LYS A 72 16.87 21.10 0.46
C LYS A 72 17.22 22.06 -0.66
N GLY A 73 17.42 23.33 -0.32
CA GLY A 73 17.86 24.27 -1.34
C GLY A 73 17.53 25.71 -1.07
N ILE A 74 17.59 26.49 -2.14
CA ILE A 74 17.41 27.94 -2.14
C ILE A 74 16.42 28.27 -3.24
N VAL A 75 15.53 29.20 -2.94
CA VAL A 75 14.61 29.84 -3.89
C VAL A 75 14.79 31.35 -3.77
N ASP A 76 15.03 32.04 -4.86
CA ASP A 76 15.15 33.50 -4.94
C ASP A 76 14.12 34.02 -5.93
N THR A 77 13.29 35.00 -5.53
CA THR A 77 12.26 35.61 -6.36
C THR A 77 12.32 37.12 -6.31
N GLN A 78 11.85 37.77 -7.37
CA GLN A 78 11.74 39.23 -7.47
C GLN A 78 10.30 39.71 -7.37
N ASP A 79 9.33 38.79 -7.40
CA ASP A 79 7.88 39.10 -7.49
C ASP A 79 7.21 39.20 -6.12
N ILE A 80 7.96 39.32 -5.06
CA ILE A 80 7.50 39.51 -3.68
C ILE A 80 8.20 40.73 -3.09
N ASP A 81 7.46 41.59 -2.42
CA ASP A 81 8.02 42.77 -1.76
C ASP A 81 8.90 42.38 -0.58
N LEU A 82 9.99 43.13 -0.38
CA LEU A 82 10.96 42.89 0.72
C LEU A 82 10.35 43.14 2.14
N ASN A 83 9.29 43.92 2.22
CA ASN A 83 8.64 44.26 3.51
C ASN A 83 7.60 43.24 3.97
N VAL A 84 7.75 41.98 3.56
CA VAL A 84 6.80 40.91 3.85
C VAL A 84 7.10 40.25 5.21
N SER A 85 6.10 40.24 6.11
CA SER A 85 6.16 39.46 7.32
C SER A 85 6.00 37.94 7.02
N ARG A 86 6.41 37.06 7.95
CA ARG A 86 6.22 35.61 7.79
C ARG A 86 4.76 35.21 7.60
N GLU A 87 3.83 35.89 8.27
CA GLU A 87 2.39 35.66 8.15
C GLU A 87 1.88 36.01 6.74
N MET A 88 2.39 37.10 6.18
CA MET A 88 2.05 37.53 4.82
C MET A 88 2.58 36.56 3.76
N LEU A 89 3.72 35.89 4.00
CA LEU A 89 4.25 34.86 3.11
C LEU A 89 3.34 33.62 3.04
N GLN A 90 2.68 33.26 4.14
CA GLN A 90 1.81 32.08 4.19
C GLN A 90 0.62 32.18 3.23
N ASN A 91 0.09 33.38 3.02
CA ASN A 91 -1.09 33.63 2.18
C ASN A 91 -0.75 34.35 0.87
N ASN A 92 0.54 34.40 0.49
CA ASN A 92 0.96 35.14 -0.69
C ASN A 92 0.70 34.34 -1.98
N PRO A 93 -0.07 34.88 -2.95
CA PRO A 93 -0.37 34.19 -4.21
C PRO A 93 0.89 33.87 -5.04
N ALA A 94 1.95 34.69 -4.96
CA ALA A 94 3.21 34.43 -5.65
C ALA A 94 3.91 33.20 -5.04
N VAL A 95 3.93 33.08 -3.71
CA VAL A 95 4.47 31.89 -3.02
C VAL A 95 3.71 30.64 -3.44
N ALA A 96 2.38 30.66 -3.50
CA ALA A 96 1.58 29.52 -3.93
C ALA A 96 1.88 29.10 -5.39
N LYS A 97 2.07 30.07 -6.30
CA LYS A 97 2.46 29.78 -7.69
C LYS A 97 3.87 29.19 -7.79
N ILE A 98 4.83 29.74 -7.03
CA ILE A 98 6.19 29.21 -6.94
C ILE A 98 6.15 27.77 -6.42
N SER A 99 5.41 27.52 -5.35
CA SER A 99 5.23 26.18 -4.76
C SER A 99 4.70 25.18 -5.79
N LYS A 100 3.61 25.51 -6.48
CA LYS A 100 3.03 24.64 -7.52
C LYS A 100 4.03 24.31 -8.62
N SER A 101 4.82 25.29 -9.04
CA SER A 101 5.87 25.12 -10.06
C SER A 101 7.04 24.26 -9.55
N LEU A 102 7.51 24.49 -8.30
CA LEU A 102 8.58 23.71 -7.66
C LEU A 102 8.19 22.24 -7.51
N VAL A 103 7.01 21.97 -6.98
CA VAL A 103 6.49 20.60 -6.81
C VAL A 103 6.46 19.88 -8.15
N GLY A 104 5.85 20.48 -9.18
CA GLY A 104 5.81 19.89 -10.52
C GLY A 104 7.20 19.63 -11.11
N LYS A 105 8.19 20.50 -10.83
CA LYS A 105 9.56 20.35 -11.27
C LYS A 105 10.26 19.19 -10.54
N ILE A 106 10.13 19.13 -9.22
CA ILE A 106 10.72 18.06 -8.40
C ILE A 106 10.20 16.68 -8.87
N LEU A 107 8.88 16.53 -9.03
CA LEU A 107 8.28 15.27 -9.45
C LEU A 107 8.72 14.87 -10.87
N ARG A 108 8.83 15.83 -11.81
CA ARG A 108 9.37 15.57 -13.16
C ARG A 108 10.81 15.12 -13.15
N GLU A 109 11.67 15.72 -12.31
CA GLU A 109 13.07 15.29 -12.20
C GLU A 109 13.18 13.91 -11.55
N LEU A 110 12.36 13.59 -10.55
CA LEU A 110 12.27 12.24 -9.97
C LEU A 110 11.84 11.22 -11.04
N LYS A 111 10.86 11.55 -11.89
CA LYS A 111 10.43 10.68 -12.99
C LYS A 111 11.56 10.47 -14.01
N LYS A 112 12.28 11.51 -14.39
CA LYS A 112 13.46 11.37 -15.29
C LYS A 112 14.52 10.42 -14.70
N ILE A 113 14.74 10.47 -13.39
CA ILE A 113 15.69 9.56 -12.72
C ILE A 113 15.13 8.13 -12.73
N ALA A 114 13.84 7.97 -12.41
CA ALA A 114 13.17 6.67 -12.43
C ALA A 114 13.24 5.97 -13.80
N ASP A 115 13.11 6.76 -14.88
CA ASP A 115 13.14 6.27 -16.25
C ASP A 115 14.55 5.98 -16.77
N LYS A 116 15.53 6.83 -16.40
CA LYS A 116 16.89 6.76 -16.95
C LYS A 116 17.87 5.93 -16.12
N ASP A 117 17.69 5.87 -14.81
CA ASP A 117 18.61 5.23 -13.86
C ASP A 117 17.81 4.56 -12.73
N LYS A 118 17.26 3.39 -13.05
CA LYS A 118 16.45 2.60 -12.10
C LYS A 118 17.20 2.33 -10.79
N ALA A 119 18.50 2.01 -10.86
CA ALA A 119 19.27 1.70 -9.65
C ALA A 119 19.39 2.90 -8.71
N LYS A 120 19.67 4.09 -9.28
CA LYS A 120 19.71 5.34 -8.51
C LYS A 120 18.35 5.71 -7.95
N TYR A 121 17.28 5.46 -8.71
CA TYR A 121 15.93 5.71 -8.23
C TYR A 121 15.54 4.79 -7.08
N ILE A 122 15.92 3.51 -7.12
CA ILE A 122 15.70 2.57 -6.00
C ILE A 122 16.47 3.01 -4.75
N GLN A 123 17.71 3.50 -4.88
CA GLN A 123 18.44 4.09 -3.74
C GLN A 123 17.69 5.28 -3.13
N PHE A 124 17.18 6.18 -3.97
CA PHE A 124 16.34 7.28 -3.52
C PHE A 124 15.07 6.78 -2.84
N TRP A 125 14.39 5.80 -3.44
CA TRP A 125 13.13 5.25 -2.91
C TRP A 125 13.31 4.60 -1.53
N ASN A 126 14.39 3.86 -1.32
CA ASN A 126 14.68 3.23 -0.03
C ASN A 126 14.87 4.26 1.10
N GLU A 127 15.34 5.46 0.77
CA GLU A 127 15.56 6.52 1.75
C GLU A 127 14.32 7.41 1.96
N PHE A 128 13.56 7.69 0.91
CA PHE A 128 12.54 8.74 0.91
C PHE A 128 11.16 8.28 0.42
N GLY A 129 11.02 7.04 -0.04
CA GLY A 129 9.79 6.53 -0.63
C GLY A 129 8.60 6.59 0.34
N GLN A 130 8.80 6.25 1.60
CA GLN A 130 7.77 6.32 2.62
C GLN A 130 7.22 7.75 2.78
N VAL A 131 8.09 8.75 2.80
CA VAL A 131 7.68 10.16 2.88
C VAL A 131 7.01 10.62 1.59
N LEU A 132 7.51 10.18 0.44
CA LEU A 132 6.89 10.55 -0.85
C LEU A 132 5.48 9.97 -0.99
N LYS A 133 5.22 8.79 -0.43
CA LYS A 133 3.88 8.17 -0.40
C LYS A 133 2.85 8.99 0.38
N GLU A 134 3.26 9.80 1.36
CA GLU A 134 2.34 10.70 2.07
C GLU A 134 1.59 11.62 1.09
N GLY A 135 2.25 11.99 -0.02
CA GLY A 135 1.64 12.79 -1.08
C GLY A 135 0.45 12.11 -1.78
N LEU A 136 0.35 10.78 -1.76
CA LEU A 136 -0.80 10.05 -2.29
C LEU A 136 -2.08 10.34 -1.49
N TYR A 137 -1.94 10.71 -0.23
CA TYR A 137 -3.01 11.12 0.66
C TYR A 137 -3.21 12.64 0.69
N GLU A 138 -2.12 13.42 0.68
CA GLU A 138 -2.15 14.88 0.86
C GLU A 138 -2.40 15.66 -0.45
N ASP A 139 -1.94 15.16 -1.60
CA ASP A 139 -1.94 15.88 -2.89
C ASP A 139 -2.70 15.10 -3.97
N LEU A 140 -4.02 15.13 -3.89
CA LEU A 140 -4.90 14.44 -4.83
C LEU A 140 -4.79 15.00 -6.27
N GLU A 141 -4.36 16.26 -6.44
CA GLU A 141 -4.15 16.88 -7.76
C GLU A 141 -3.03 16.15 -8.53
N ARG A 142 -2.01 15.63 -7.81
CA ARG A 142 -0.85 14.96 -8.39
C ARG A 142 -0.80 13.46 -8.12
N LYS A 143 -1.91 12.90 -7.67
CA LYS A 143 -2.01 11.47 -7.31
C LYS A 143 -1.46 10.55 -8.40
N ASP A 144 -1.86 10.74 -9.64
CA ASP A 144 -1.44 9.86 -10.74
C ASP A 144 0.08 9.92 -10.96
N THR A 145 0.67 11.11 -10.91
CA THR A 145 2.13 11.28 -11.00
C THR A 145 2.86 10.60 -9.83
N LEU A 146 2.31 10.70 -8.63
CA LEU A 146 2.87 10.06 -7.44
C LEU A 146 2.75 8.53 -7.50
N LEU A 147 1.64 7.99 -8.01
CA LEU A 147 1.48 6.56 -8.27
C LEU A 147 2.48 6.02 -9.30
N GLU A 148 2.77 6.77 -10.36
CA GLU A 148 3.81 6.41 -11.35
C GLU A 148 5.22 6.36 -10.73
N LEU A 149 5.48 7.24 -9.76
CA LEU A 149 6.74 7.29 -9.02
C LEU A 149 6.85 6.22 -7.95
N ALA A 150 5.75 5.72 -7.42
CA ALA A 150 5.74 4.77 -6.32
C ALA A 150 6.40 3.43 -6.69
N ARG A 151 7.05 2.82 -5.71
CA ARG A 151 7.66 1.49 -5.81
C ARG A 151 7.19 0.63 -4.64
N PHE A 152 6.93 -0.62 -4.94
CA PHE A 152 6.34 -1.56 -4.00
C PHE A 152 7.11 -2.87 -3.98
N SER A 153 7.19 -3.49 -2.81
CA SER A 153 7.59 -4.89 -2.69
C SER A 153 6.50 -5.80 -3.27
N ASN A 154 6.84 -7.03 -3.57
CA ASN A 154 5.91 -8.01 -4.11
C ASN A 154 6.14 -9.39 -3.50
N ASN A 155 5.27 -10.36 -3.82
CA ASN A 155 5.30 -11.72 -3.27
C ASN A 155 6.25 -12.68 -4.00
N GLU A 156 6.89 -12.27 -5.11
CA GLU A 156 7.73 -13.16 -5.92
C GLU A 156 9.22 -13.06 -5.56
N ASN A 157 9.70 -11.82 -5.34
CA ASN A 157 11.11 -11.55 -5.07
C ASN A 157 11.29 -10.30 -4.19
N ASP A 158 12.55 -9.96 -3.91
CA ASP A 158 12.90 -8.79 -3.10
C ASP A 158 12.97 -7.48 -3.91
N ASP A 159 12.80 -7.53 -5.23
CA ASP A 159 12.88 -6.36 -6.08
C ASP A 159 11.65 -5.46 -5.89
N LEU A 160 11.92 -4.17 -5.86
CA LEU A 160 10.86 -3.17 -5.89
C LEU A 160 10.37 -2.98 -7.32
N ILE A 161 9.05 -2.99 -7.50
CA ILE A 161 8.41 -2.80 -8.81
C ILE A 161 7.57 -1.52 -8.84
N SER A 162 7.43 -0.93 -10.03
CA SER A 162 6.47 0.14 -10.27
C SER A 162 5.08 -0.42 -10.52
N LEU A 163 4.04 0.41 -10.37
CA LEU A 163 2.69 0.02 -10.78
C LEU A 163 2.60 -0.23 -12.29
N GLU A 164 3.41 0.46 -13.07
CA GLU A 164 3.47 0.23 -14.52
C GLU A 164 4.06 -1.15 -14.86
N ASP A 165 5.18 -1.53 -14.22
CA ASP A 165 5.76 -2.87 -14.38
C ASP A 165 4.79 -3.96 -13.90
N TYR A 166 4.03 -3.69 -12.81
CA TYR A 166 2.98 -4.60 -12.35
C TYR A 166 1.89 -4.79 -13.41
N VAL A 167 1.31 -3.70 -13.91
CA VAL A 167 0.22 -3.75 -14.90
C VAL A 167 0.67 -4.40 -16.21
N ASN A 168 1.91 -4.14 -16.65
CA ASN A 168 2.48 -4.77 -17.84
C ASN A 168 2.73 -6.28 -17.67
N ALA A 169 2.93 -6.75 -16.43
CA ALA A 169 3.12 -8.16 -16.11
C ALA A 169 1.83 -8.90 -15.75
N MET A 170 0.68 -8.20 -15.70
CA MET A 170 -0.61 -8.81 -15.40
C MET A 170 -1.01 -9.83 -16.46
N ASP A 171 -1.69 -10.89 -16.03
CA ASP A 171 -2.38 -11.81 -16.95
C ASP A 171 -3.50 -11.09 -17.70
N LYS A 172 -3.81 -11.55 -18.93
CA LYS A 172 -4.84 -10.94 -19.79
C LYS A 172 -6.23 -10.91 -19.15
N ASN A 173 -6.52 -11.88 -18.29
CA ASN A 173 -7.80 -12.00 -17.61
C ASN A 173 -7.80 -11.30 -16.23
N GLN A 174 -6.64 -10.84 -15.76
CA GLN A 174 -6.54 -10.11 -14.51
C GLN A 174 -7.07 -8.68 -14.68
N LYS A 175 -8.06 -8.31 -13.88
CA LYS A 175 -8.73 -7.00 -13.97
C LYS A 175 -8.19 -5.99 -12.99
N ASP A 176 -7.69 -6.45 -11.84
CA ASP A 176 -7.39 -5.64 -10.68
C ASP A 176 -5.92 -5.77 -10.25
N ILE A 177 -5.43 -4.76 -9.55
CA ILE A 177 -4.12 -4.75 -8.90
C ILE A 177 -4.31 -5.34 -7.51
N TYR A 178 -3.73 -6.51 -7.26
CA TYR A 178 -3.84 -7.18 -5.96
C TYR A 178 -2.77 -6.69 -5.00
N TYR A 179 -3.19 -6.46 -3.76
CA TYR A 179 -2.26 -6.10 -2.68
C TYR A 179 -2.61 -6.81 -1.38
N ILE A 180 -1.60 -6.93 -0.52
CA ILE A 180 -1.73 -7.29 0.88
C ILE A 180 -1.12 -6.18 1.74
N ALA A 181 -1.86 -5.72 2.74
CA ALA A 181 -1.39 -4.76 3.72
C ALA A 181 -1.09 -5.47 5.04
N ALA A 182 0.06 -5.15 5.64
CA ALA A 182 0.48 -5.68 6.93
C ALA A 182 1.47 -4.71 7.61
N ASP A 183 1.73 -4.91 8.91
CA ASP A 183 2.66 -4.06 9.65
C ASP A 183 4.12 -4.24 9.19
N THR A 184 4.45 -5.42 8.68
CA THR A 184 5.78 -5.71 8.15
C THR A 184 5.72 -6.54 6.85
N LYS A 185 6.75 -6.38 6.00
CA LYS A 185 6.90 -7.21 4.79
C LYS A 185 6.95 -8.70 5.13
N SER A 186 7.62 -9.10 6.22
CA SER A 186 7.72 -10.50 6.63
C SER A 186 6.37 -11.09 6.96
N GLN A 187 5.54 -10.36 7.73
CA GLN A 187 4.17 -10.78 8.07
C GLN A 187 3.32 -10.93 6.80
N ALA A 188 3.36 -9.96 5.90
CA ALA A 188 2.64 -10.05 4.63
C ALA A 188 3.04 -11.31 3.83
N LEU A 189 4.35 -11.58 3.69
CA LEU A 189 4.87 -12.69 2.90
C LEU A 189 4.59 -14.09 3.50
N SER A 190 4.34 -14.18 4.82
CA SER A 190 3.96 -15.42 5.52
C SER A 190 2.44 -15.63 5.57
N SER A 191 1.66 -14.70 5.05
CA SER A 191 0.19 -14.78 5.10
C SER A 191 -0.35 -15.92 4.23
N PRO A 192 -1.30 -16.73 4.74
CA PRO A 192 -1.97 -17.77 3.97
C PRO A 192 -2.76 -17.23 2.78
N HIS A 193 -3.18 -15.97 2.82
CA HIS A 193 -3.86 -15.33 1.68
C HIS A 193 -3.03 -15.29 0.39
N LEU A 194 -1.71 -15.40 0.48
CA LEU A 194 -0.81 -15.44 -0.68
C LEU A 194 -0.71 -16.81 -1.35
N GLU A 195 -1.12 -17.90 -0.71
CA GLU A 195 -0.88 -19.25 -1.20
C GLU A 195 -1.41 -19.47 -2.62
N GLY A 196 -2.68 -19.19 -2.84
CA GLY A 196 -3.31 -19.36 -4.16
C GLY A 196 -2.74 -18.42 -5.23
N PHE A 197 -2.32 -17.21 -4.85
CA PHE A 197 -1.66 -16.28 -5.78
C PHE A 197 -0.28 -16.78 -6.16
N LYS A 198 0.51 -17.28 -5.18
CA LYS A 198 1.83 -17.88 -5.42
C LYS A 198 1.72 -19.12 -6.31
N SER A 199 0.79 -20.04 -6.02
CA SER A 199 0.60 -21.27 -6.80
C SER A 199 0.25 -21.00 -8.26
N LYS A 200 -0.45 -19.91 -8.54
CA LYS A 200 -0.81 -19.48 -9.90
C LYS A 200 0.17 -18.48 -10.50
N GLY A 201 1.24 -18.10 -9.79
CA GLY A 201 2.22 -17.11 -10.21
C GLY A 201 1.56 -15.75 -10.48
N ILE A 202 0.59 -15.35 -9.65
CA ILE A 202 -0.05 -14.04 -9.69
C ILE A 202 0.69 -13.12 -8.74
N LYS A 203 1.10 -11.98 -9.26
CA LYS A 203 1.83 -10.98 -8.49
C LYS A 203 0.90 -10.25 -7.53
N VAL A 204 1.33 -10.08 -6.28
CA VAL A 204 0.63 -9.32 -5.24
C VAL A 204 1.59 -8.28 -4.68
N LEU A 205 1.16 -7.02 -4.61
CA LEU A 205 1.93 -5.94 -4.00
C LEU A 205 1.89 -6.06 -2.48
N VAL A 206 3.02 -5.78 -1.84
CA VAL A 206 3.14 -5.74 -0.38
C VAL A 206 3.14 -4.30 0.08
N MET A 207 2.15 -3.93 0.86
CA MET A 207 1.94 -2.61 1.44
C MET A 207 2.29 -2.68 2.95
N ALA A 208 3.52 -2.29 3.28
CA ALA A 208 4.04 -2.41 4.64
C ALA A 208 4.38 -1.06 5.29
N ASP A 209 4.13 0.05 4.62
CA ASP A 209 4.30 1.37 5.20
C ASP A 209 2.98 1.82 5.87
N PRO A 210 3.02 2.41 7.08
CA PRO A 210 1.81 2.84 7.79
C PRO A 210 0.90 3.77 6.99
N ILE A 211 1.48 4.57 6.08
CA ILE A 211 0.73 5.47 5.21
C ILE A 211 -0.09 4.74 4.14
N ASP A 212 0.27 3.49 3.80
CA ASP A 212 -0.40 2.73 2.75
C ASP A 212 -1.88 2.48 3.10
N GLN A 213 -2.20 2.29 4.37
CA GLN A 213 -3.56 2.13 4.87
C GLN A 213 -4.49 3.31 4.53
N PHE A 214 -3.93 4.52 4.49
CA PHE A 214 -4.71 5.73 4.30
C PHE A 214 -4.93 6.06 2.83
N TRP A 215 -3.89 6.01 2.00
CA TRP A 215 -4.03 6.40 0.61
C TRP A 215 -4.73 5.34 -0.25
N LEU A 216 -4.65 4.05 0.09
CA LEU A 216 -5.30 2.96 -0.64
C LEU A 216 -6.82 3.16 -0.75
N SER A 217 -7.46 3.62 0.34
CA SER A 217 -8.90 3.93 0.34
C SER A 217 -9.26 5.09 -0.60
N MET A 218 -8.31 6.00 -0.89
CA MET A 218 -8.52 7.20 -1.70
C MET A 218 -7.99 7.07 -3.12
N ALA A 219 -7.03 6.16 -3.36
CA ALA A 219 -6.41 6.00 -4.68
C ALA A 219 -7.41 5.53 -5.74
N GLY A 220 -8.33 4.67 -5.35
CA GLY A 220 -9.34 4.10 -6.24
C GLY A 220 -8.74 3.19 -7.29
N GLN A 221 -8.07 3.74 -8.29
CA GLN A 221 -7.55 3.00 -9.43
C GLN A 221 -6.25 3.58 -9.99
N PHE A 222 -5.51 2.74 -10.72
CA PHE A 222 -4.36 3.13 -11.53
C PHE A 222 -4.52 2.53 -12.93
N LYS A 223 -4.49 3.38 -13.99
CA LYS A 223 -4.71 2.97 -15.40
C LYS A 223 -5.94 2.06 -15.54
N GLU A 224 -7.08 2.48 -15.03
CA GLU A 224 -8.37 1.75 -15.07
C GLU A 224 -8.36 0.40 -14.31
N LYS A 225 -7.36 0.12 -13.48
CA LYS A 225 -7.28 -1.06 -12.64
C LYS A 225 -7.49 -0.67 -11.18
N ASN A 226 -8.45 -1.33 -10.50
CA ASN A 226 -8.71 -1.07 -9.10
C ASN A 226 -7.65 -1.72 -8.22
N PHE A 227 -7.39 -1.13 -7.06
CA PHE A 227 -6.64 -1.77 -6.00
C PHE A 227 -7.60 -2.68 -5.20
N VAL A 228 -7.26 -3.97 -5.12
CA VAL A 228 -8.07 -4.98 -4.41
C VAL A 228 -7.22 -5.68 -3.37
N SER A 229 -7.65 -5.60 -2.12
CA SER A 229 -7.02 -6.33 -1.02
C SER A 229 -7.30 -7.82 -1.13
N ILE A 230 -6.27 -8.65 -1.00
CA ILE A 230 -6.45 -10.10 -0.99
C ILE A 230 -7.00 -10.64 0.33
N THR A 231 -7.04 -9.81 1.37
CA THR A 231 -7.62 -10.12 2.69
C THR A 231 -9.08 -9.69 2.79
N GLN A 232 -9.68 -9.19 1.70
CA GLN A 232 -11.05 -8.69 1.67
C GLN A 232 -11.85 -9.29 0.50
N GLY A 233 -13.10 -9.67 0.77
CA GLY A 233 -14.04 -10.12 -0.25
C GLY A 233 -13.68 -11.45 -0.93
N GLU A 234 -14.42 -11.77 -1.97
CA GLU A 234 -14.17 -12.93 -2.83
C GLU A 234 -13.30 -12.54 -4.03
N ILE A 235 -12.24 -13.30 -4.25
CA ILE A 235 -11.40 -13.18 -5.43
C ILE A 235 -11.41 -14.52 -6.17
N ASP A 236 -11.92 -14.52 -7.40
CA ASP A 236 -11.94 -15.71 -8.24
C ASP A 236 -10.61 -15.82 -8.99
N LEU A 237 -9.70 -16.63 -8.43
CA LEU A 237 -8.40 -16.91 -9.02
C LEU A 237 -8.48 -17.88 -10.21
N ASP A 238 -9.55 -18.65 -10.35
CA ASP A 238 -9.67 -19.72 -11.36
C ASP A 238 -9.88 -19.14 -12.75
N ASN A 239 -10.46 -17.95 -12.85
CA ASN A 239 -10.67 -17.26 -14.11
C ASN A 239 -9.45 -16.46 -14.58
N ILE A 240 -8.44 -16.24 -13.75
CA ILE A 240 -7.27 -15.40 -14.08
C ILE A 240 -6.28 -16.19 -14.95
N LYS A 241 -5.92 -17.41 -14.55
CA LYS A 241 -4.99 -18.28 -15.30
C LYS A 241 -5.66 -19.60 -15.71
N SER A 242 -6.61 -19.56 -16.62
CA SER A 242 -7.15 -20.76 -17.22
C SER A 242 -6.57 -20.96 -18.62
N ASP A 243 -5.44 -21.65 -18.73
CA ASP A 243 -4.89 -22.12 -20.02
C ASP A 243 -5.72 -23.24 -20.66
N LYS A 244 -6.82 -23.66 -20.03
CA LYS A 244 -7.66 -24.75 -20.56
C LYS A 244 -9.14 -24.36 -20.61
N LYS A 245 -9.60 -24.30 -21.84
CA LYS A 245 -10.98 -24.25 -22.28
C LYS A 245 -11.76 -25.44 -21.71
N ASP A 246 -12.55 -25.21 -20.66
CA ASP A 246 -13.87 -25.84 -20.48
C ASP A 246 -14.60 -25.17 -19.31
N PRO A 247 -15.37 -24.10 -19.58
CA PRO A 247 -16.16 -23.44 -18.53
C PRO A 247 -17.25 -24.34 -17.95
N LYS A 248 -17.76 -25.31 -18.73
CA LYS A 248 -18.84 -26.20 -18.29
C LYS A 248 -18.43 -27.27 -17.27
N ASN A 249 -17.13 -27.59 -17.17
CA ASN A 249 -16.66 -28.63 -16.23
C ASN A 249 -16.20 -28.09 -14.87
N LYS A 250 -16.03 -26.76 -14.74
CA LYS A 250 -15.61 -26.12 -13.49
C LYS A 250 -16.78 -25.79 -12.57
N ASP A 251 -17.89 -25.31 -13.14
CA ASP A 251 -19.09 -24.96 -12.34
C ASP A 251 -19.73 -26.20 -11.72
N THR A 252 -19.81 -27.32 -12.47
CA THR A 252 -20.33 -28.60 -11.94
C THR A 252 -19.48 -29.20 -10.83
N LYS A 253 -18.15 -29.06 -10.90
CA LYS A 253 -17.26 -29.53 -9.84
C LYS A 253 -17.34 -28.66 -8.57
N LYS A 254 -17.49 -27.35 -8.73
CA LYS A 254 -17.63 -26.42 -7.59
C LYS A 254 -18.94 -26.68 -6.87
N ASP A 255 -20.05 -26.80 -7.59
CA ASP A 255 -21.36 -27.09 -7.01
C ASP A 255 -21.40 -28.44 -6.27
N ASP A 256 -20.71 -29.48 -6.77
CA ASP A 256 -20.65 -30.78 -6.12
C ASP A 256 -19.78 -30.75 -4.85
N VAL A 257 -18.68 -29.97 -4.84
CA VAL A 257 -17.85 -29.77 -3.66
C VAL A 257 -18.63 -28.97 -2.61
N ASP A 258 -19.31 -27.90 -2.98
CA ASP A 258 -20.12 -27.08 -2.07
C ASP A 258 -21.23 -27.91 -1.40
N LYS A 259 -21.92 -28.76 -2.15
CA LYS A 259 -22.92 -29.68 -1.61
C LYS A 259 -22.33 -30.67 -0.60
N ARG A 260 -21.13 -31.17 -0.86
CA ARG A 260 -20.46 -32.16 0.03
C ARG A 260 -20.12 -31.56 1.40
N PHE A 261 -19.80 -30.26 1.48
CA PHE A 261 -19.42 -29.58 2.72
C PHE A 261 -20.52 -28.76 3.36
N THR A 262 -21.73 -28.73 2.79
CA THR A 262 -22.87 -27.96 3.30
C THR A 262 -23.18 -28.23 4.77
N ASN A 263 -23.15 -29.50 5.18
CA ASN A 263 -23.42 -29.90 6.57
C ASN A 263 -22.31 -29.44 7.52
N LEU A 264 -21.04 -29.52 7.11
CA LEU A 264 -19.91 -29.03 7.90
C LEU A 264 -19.97 -27.51 8.10
N ILE A 265 -20.25 -26.77 7.03
CA ILE A 265 -20.40 -25.30 7.10
C ILE A 265 -21.55 -24.92 8.05
N ALA A 266 -22.72 -25.58 7.94
CA ALA A 266 -23.85 -25.31 8.81
C ALA A 266 -23.55 -25.64 10.29
N HIS A 267 -22.84 -26.74 10.54
CA HIS A 267 -22.43 -27.14 11.88
C HIS A 267 -21.44 -26.16 12.49
N LEU A 268 -20.38 -25.80 11.76
CA LEU A 268 -19.38 -24.83 12.22
C LEU A 268 -20.01 -23.42 12.44
N LYS A 269 -20.96 -23.00 11.60
CA LYS A 269 -21.69 -21.74 11.83
C LYS A 269 -22.47 -21.77 13.14
N ALA A 270 -23.09 -22.89 13.46
CA ALA A 270 -23.84 -23.05 14.73
C ALA A 270 -22.89 -23.06 15.94
N SER A 271 -21.73 -23.74 15.83
CA SER A 271 -20.75 -23.88 16.89
C SER A 271 -19.97 -22.57 17.16
N LEU A 272 -19.48 -21.89 16.12
CA LEU A 272 -18.71 -20.63 16.24
C LEU A 272 -19.60 -19.40 16.51
N GLY A 273 -20.90 -19.48 16.18
CA GLY A 273 -21.91 -18.47 16.50
C GLY A 273 -21.53 -17.07 16.03
N GLN A 274 -21.51 -16.10 16.97
CA GLN A 274 -21.24 -14.69 16.68
C GLN A 274 -19.75 -14.36 16.46
N ASN A 275 -18.85 -15.32 16.65
CA ASN A 275 -17.41 -15.11 16.45
C ASN A 275 -17.06 -14.94 14.96
N VAL A 276 -17.88 -15.46 14.07
CA VAL A 276 -17.73 -15.37 12.63
C VAL A 276 -18.96 -14.73 11.99
N LYS A 277 -18.75 -13.93 10.95
CA LYS A 277 -19.85 -13.36 10.14
C LYS A 277 -20.47 -14.42 9.24
N ASP A 278 -19.62 -15.22 8.62
CA ASP A 278 -19.99 -16.32 7.75
C ASP A 278 -18.86 -17.37 7.66
N ILE A 279 -19.17 -18.55 7.10
CA ILE A 279 -18.18 -19.59 6.77
C ILE A 279 -18.41 -20.01 5.33
N ARG A 280 -17.34 -20.09 4.55
CA ARG A 280 -17.41 -20.49 3.15
C ARG A 280 -16.18 -21.29 2.70
N LEU A 281 -16.33 -22.02 1.59
CA LEU A 281 -15.19 -22.70 0.97
C LEU A 281 -14.36 -21.71 0.15
N THR A 282 -13.07 -21.99 0.04
CA THR A 282 -12.15 -21.19 -0.78
C THR A 282 -11.19 -22.07 -1.56
N SER A 283 -10.86 -21.64 -2.79
CA SER A 283 -9.78 -22.22 -3.61
C SER A 283 -8.48 -21.42 -3.53
N LYS A 284 -8.43 -20.39 -2.65
CA LYS A 284 -7.25 -19.54 -2.47
C LYS A 284 -6.18 -20.20 -1.60
N LEU A 285 -6.54 -21.16 -0.78
CA LEU A 285 -5.64 -21.87 0.11
C LEU A 285 -5.15 -23.17 -0.54
N THR A 286 -3.85 -23.44 -0.41
CA THR A 286 -3.22 -24.68 -0.87
C THR A 286 -2.72 -25.55 0.28
N ASP A 287 -2.04 -24.93 1.24
CA ASP A 287 -1.41 -25.62 2.37
C ASP A 287 -2.15 -25.35 3.69
N SER A 288 -2.73 -24.19 3.85
CA SER A 288 -3.46 -23.81 5.07
C SER A 288 -4.88 -24.37 5.08
N PRO A 289 -5.40 -24.81 6.26
CA PRO A 289 -6.77 -25.32 6.39
C PRO A 289 -7.84 -24.23 6.36
N ALA A 290 -7.53 -23.03 6.85
CA ALA A 290 -8.45 -21.91 6.93
C ALA A 290 -7.73 -20.56 7.00
N CYS A 291 -8.44 -19.49 6.65
CA CYS A 291 -8.05 -18.10 6.89
C CYS A 291 -9.28 -17.24 7.19
N LEU A 292 -9.09 -16.06 7.75
CA LEU A 292 -10.13 -15.08 7.97
C LEU A 292 -10.07 -13.99 6.90
N VAL A 293 -11.21 -13.55 6.39
CA VAL A 293 -11.30 -12.46 5.42
C VAL A 293 -12.32 -11.41 5.87
N ALA A 294 -12.05 -10.16 5.58
CA ALA A 294 -13.04 -9.11 5.70
C ALA A 294 -14.12 -9.25 4.63
N ASP A 295 -15.37 -8.96 4.95
CA ASP A 295 -16.43 -8.95 3.95
C ASP A 295 -16.25 -7.76 2.98
N LYS A 296 -16.87 -7.87 1.83
CA LYS A 296 -16.88 -6.79 0.84
C LYS A 296 -17.61 -5.57 1.42
N GLY A 297 -16.87 -4.48 1.60
CA GLY A 297 -17.40 -3.25 2.21
C GLY A 297 -17.09 -3.08 3.69
N ASP A 298 -16.62 -4.12 4.39
CA ASP A 298 -16.07 -3.99 5.73
C ASP A 298 -14.64 -3.38 5.64
N MET A 299 -14.12 -2.92 6.76
CA MET A 299 -12.76 -2.41 6.84
C MET A 299 -11.74 -3.54 6.59
N ASP A 300 -10.68 -3.24 5.81
CA ASP A 300 -9.57 -4.17 5.61
C ASP A 300 -8.92 -4.56 6.96
N VAL A 301 -8.40 -5.79 7.03
CA VAL A 301 -7.78 -6.35 8.25
C VAL A 301 -6.71 -5.42 8.81
N ALA A 302 -5.84 -4.90 7.96
CA ALA A 302 -4.73 -4.05 8.39
C ALA A 302 -5.22 -2.69 8.92
N MET A 303 -6.23 -2.08 8.31
CA MET A 303 -6.84 -0.84 8.82
C MET A 303 -7.55 -1.08 10.16
N GLU A 304 -8.23 -2.21 10.31
CA GLU A 304 -8.88 -2.56 11.58
C GLU A 304 -7.86 -2.76 12.70
N ASN A 305 -6.73 -3.42 12.42
CA ASN A 305 -5.64 -3.57 13.38
C ASN A 305 -5.07 -2.20 13.80
N LEU A 306 -4.93 -1.26 12.87
CA LEU A 306 -4.55 0.11 13.20
C LEU A 306 -5.56 0.80 14.12
N MET A 307 -6.87 0.59 13.90
CA MET A 307 -7.92 1.14 14.78
C MET A 307 -7.88 0.51 16.17
N LYS A 308 -7.66 -0.80 16.28
CA LYS A 308 -7.48 -1.50 17.57
C LYS A 308 -6.28 -0.98 18.35
N GLN A 309 -5.18 -0.63 17.69
CA GLN A 309 -4.00 -0.04 18.33
C GLN A 309 -4.29 1.37 18.87
N ARG A 310 -5.17 2.14 18.23
CA ARG A 310 -5.55 3.50 18.65
C ARG A 310 -6.63 3.52 19.72
N ASP A 311 -7.60 2.62 19.64
CA ASP A 311 -8.70 2.48 20.58
C ASP A 311 -8.81 1.03 21.08
N PRO A 312 -8.31 0.74 22.30
CA PRO A 312 -8.37 -0.59 22.89
C PRO A 312 -9.81 -1.13 23.07
N ASN A 313 -10.83 -0.27 23.04
CA ASN A 313 -12.24 -0.69 23.14
C ASN A 313 -12.86 -1.03 21.78
N TYR A 314 -12.14 -0.79 20.68
CA TYR A 314 -12.63 -1.12 19.35
C TYR A 314 -12.62 -2.64 19.14
N GLN A 315 -13.80 -3.24 19.01
CA GLN A 315 -13.97 -4.71 18.92
C GLN A 315 -13.81 -5.26 17.50
N GLY A 316 -13.85 -4.39 16.48
CA GLY A 316 -13.82 -4.81 15.08
C GLY A 316 -15.11 -5.51 14.62
N ALA A 317 -15.17 -5.82 13.33
CA ALA A 317 -16.27 -6.57 12.73
C ALA A 317 -15.99 -8.09 12.74
N PRO A 318 -16.99 -8.95 12.93
CA PRO A 318 -16.80 -10.38 12.73
C PRO A 318 -16.34 -10.69 11.31
N ARG A 319 -15.38 -11.60 11.17
CA ARG A 319 -14.78 -11.99 9.90
C ARG A 319 -15.49 -13.18 9.27
N ILE A 320 -15.29 -13.39 8.00
CA ILE A 320 -15.68 -14.60 7.29
C ILE A 320 -14.55 -15.62 7.42
N LEU A 321 -14.86 -16.82 7.88
CA LEU A 321 -13.91 -17.93 7.90
C LEU A 321 -13.94 -18.65 6.55
N GLU A 322 -12.87 -18.54 5.79
CA GLU A 322 -12.66 -19.32 4.57
C GLU A 322 -11.96 -20.63 4.91
N ILE A 323 -12.52 -21.76 4.49
CA ILE A 323 -11.98 -23.10 4.75
C ILE A 323 -11.56 -23.77 3.42
N ASN A 324 -10.45 -24.49 3.47
CA ASN A 324 -9.89 -25.22 2.33
C ASN A 324 -10.50 -26.64 2.25
N PRO A 325 -11.38 -26.93 1.27
CA PRO A 325 -12.01 -28.24 1.16
C PRO A 325 -11.03 -29.38 0.81
N GLU A 326 -9.86 -29.06 0.26
CA GLU A 326 -8.84 -30.05 -0.11
C GLU A 326 -7.86 -30.36 1.03
N HIS A 327 -7.93 -29.61 2.12
CA HIS A 327 -7.04 -29.84 3.28
C HIS A 327 -7.47 -31.07 4.07
N ALA A 328 -6.51 -31.96 4.38
CA ALA A 328 -6.76 -33.26 5.05
C ALA A 328 -7.55 -33.13 6.37
N LEU A 329 -7.30 -32.09 7.16
CA LEU A 329 -8.04 -31.84 8.40
C LEU A 329 -9.51 -31.53 8.12
N VAL A 330 -9.82 -30.66 7.16
CA VAL A 330 -11.17 -30.26 6.79
C VAL A 330 -11.96 -31.44 6.21
N GLU A 331 -11.32 -32.23 5.35
CA GLU A 331 -11.93 -33.48 4.87
C GLU A 331 -12.24 -34.48 6.00
N LYS A 332 -11.32 -34.61 6.97
CA LYS A 332 -11.52 -35.48 8.13
C LYS A 332 -12.67 -34.99 9.01
N MET A 333 -12.77 -33.68 9.27
CA MET A 333 -13.89 -33.07 9.99
C MET A 333 -15.23 -33.37 9.31
N ASN A 334 -15.28 -33.20 7.97
CA ASN A 334 -16.48 -33.48 7.20
C ASN A 334 -16.90 -34.97 7.27
N LYS A 335 -15.94 -35.89 7.26
CA LYS A 335 -16.22 -37.33 7.42
C LYS A 335 -16.72 -37.68 8.84
N LEU A 336 -16.11 -37.09 9.87
CA LEU A 336 -16.49 -37.30 11.27
C LEU A 336 -17.90 -36.82 11.59
N LEU A 337 -18.36 -35.77 10.94
CA LEU A 337 -19.70 -35.22 11.14
C LEU A 337 -20.83 -36.21 10.73
N SER A 338 -20.50 -37.21 9.92
CA SER A 338 -21.46 -38.29 9.57
C SER A 338 -21.83 -39.16 10.78
N ASP A 339 -21.03 -39.17 11.84
CA ASP A 339 -21.32 -39.88 13.12
C ASP A 339 -21.50 -38.86 14.25
N LYS A 340 -22.74 -38.73 14.73
CA LYS A 340 -23.11 -37.79 15.81
C LYS A 340 -22.28 -37.90 17.08
N LYS A 341 -21.61 -39.04 17.31
CA LYS A 341 -20.73 -39.24 18.47
C LYS A 341 -19.48 -38.33 18.43
N HIS A 342 -19.11 -37.79 17.25
CA HIS A 342 -17.93 -37.01 17.07
C HIS A 342 -18.20 -35.49 16.94
N ASN A 343 -19.44 -35.03 17.15
CA ASN A 343 -19.80 -33.61 17.02
C ASN A 343 -18.90 -32.71 17.88
N ASN A 344 -18.69 -33.06 19.16
CA ASN A 344 -17.84 -32.28 20.08
C ASN A 344 -16.41 -32.17 19.56
N LEU A 345 -15.86 -33.22 18.95
CA LEU A 345 -14.52 -33.18 18.36
C LEU A 345 -14.44 -32.27 17.14
N VAL A 346 -15.52 -32.20 16.34
CA VAL A 346 -15.62 -31.29 15.21
C VAL A 346 -15.77 -29.84 15.70
N ASP A 347 -16.51 -29.59 16.79
CA ASP A 347 -16.64 -28.28 17.43
C ASP A 347 -15.27 -27.76 17.95
N ASP A 348 -14.54 -28.62 18.68
CA ASP A 348 -13.21 -28.31 19.19
C ASP A 348 -12.23 -28.00 18.03
N ALA A 349 -12.26 -28.83 16.98
CA ALA A 349 -11.43 -28.62 15.79
C ALA A 349 -11.79 -27.33 15.05
N GLY A 350 -13.10 -27.01 14.95
CA GLY A 350 -13.59 -25.77 14.37
C GLY A 350 -13.12 -24.53 15.15
N THR A 351 -13.19 -24.60 16.47
CA THR A 351 -12.68 -23.55 17.37
C THR A 351 -11.18 -23.36 17.20
N LEU A 352 -10.42 -24.44 17.16
CA LEU A 352 -8.95 -24.38 16.94
C LEU A 352 -8.59 -23.79 15.58
N LEU A 353 -9.31 -24.15 14.52
CA LEU A 353 -9.11 -23.57 13.18
C LEU A 353 -9.37 -22.06 13.18
N PHE A 354 -10.44 -21.64 13.82
CA PHE A 354 -10.79 -20.21 13.94
C PHE A 354 -9.71 -19.45 14.73
N GLU A 355 -9.31 -19.95 15.89
CA GLU A 355 -8.27 -19.32 16.71
C GLU A 355 -6.91 -19.28 15.99
N GLN A 356 -6.55 -20.35 15.29
CA GLN A 356 -5.33 -20.38 14.46
C GLN A 356 -5.40 -19.32 13.37
N ALA A 357 -6.51 -19.23 12.63
CA ALA A 357 -6.68 -18.23 11.60
C ALA A 357 -6.60 -16.81 12.17
N ARG A 358 -7.20 -16.58 13.35
CA ARG A 358 -7.14 -15.29 14.06
C ARG A 358 -5.73 -14.90 14.49
N MET A 359 -4.93 -15.85 14.96
CA MET A 359 -3.53 -15.61 15.32
C MET A 359 -2.63 -15.28 14.12
N MET A 360 -3.00 -15.75 12.93
CA MET A 360 -2.26 -15.46 11.71
C MET A 360 -2.58 -14.10 11.09
N GLU A 361 -3.67 -13.47 11.50
CA GLU A 361 -3.99 -12.09 11.11
C GLU A 361 -3.21 -11.03 11.91
N GLY A 362 -2.72 -11.35 13.07
CA GLY A 362 -1.97 -10.47 13.99
C GLY A 362 -2.74 -10.06 15.23
#